data_167965b36f15c5f4359f9fc79e61fafc
#
_entry.id   167965b36f15c5f4359f9fc79e61fafc
#
_cell.length_a   1.000
_cell.length_b   1.000
_cell.length_c   1.000
_cell.angle_alpha   90.00
_cell.angle_beta   90.00
_cell.angle_gamma   90.00
#
_symmetry.space_group_name_H-M   'P 1'
#
loop_
_entity.id
_entity.type
_entity.pdbx_description
1 polymer ?
#
loop_
_entity_poly.entity_id
_entity_poly.type
_entity_poly.pdbx_seq_one_letter_code
_entity_poly.pdbx_strand_id
1 'polypeptide(L)' 'SVDNTFKDLDYINDLVSDMPNANNLVKIAKSFYKNASKKGFGNLLVSELIGKEKY' A
#
# COMPACT_ATOMS: atom_id res chain seq x y z
N SER A 1 7.61 -6.11 -4.37
CA SER A 1 6.60 -6.87 -3.62
C SER A 1 5.63 -5.93 -2.90
N VAL A 2 4.55 -6.49 -2.41
CA VAL A 2 3.55 -5.75 -1.62
C VAL A 2 4.20 -5.06 -0.42
N ASP A 3 5.07 -5.75 0.30
CA ASP A 3 5.77 -5.17 1.46
C ASP A 3 6.70 -4.03 1.06
N ASN A 4 7.40 -4.15 -0.07
CA ASN A 4 8.25 -3.06 -0.56
C ASN A 4 7.42 -1.85 -0.96
N THR A 5 6.28 -2.07 -1.60
CA THR A 5 5.36 -0.99 -1.96
C THR A 5 4.83 -0.28 -0.71
N PHE A 6 4.52 -1.04 0.34
CA PHE A 6 4.08 -0.46 1.61
C PHE A 6 5.16 0.46 2.20
N LYS A 7 6.42 0.01 2.18
CA LYS A 7 7.55 0.83 2.67
C LYS A 7 7.70 2.12 1.87
N ASP A 8 7.56 2.04 0.55
CA ASP A 8 7.64 3.22 -0.32
C ASP A 8 6.51 4.20 -0.03
N LEU A 9 5.30 3.70 0.20
CA LEU A 9 4.17 4.53 0.58
C LEU A 9 4.35 5.19 1.93
N ASP A 10 4.98 4.51 2.88
CA ASP A 10 5.31 5.08 4.18
C ASP A 10 6.21 6.30 4.04
N TYR A 11 7.26 6.18 3.19
CA TYR A 11 8.15 7.29 2.88
C TYR A 11 7.41 8.44 2.20
N ILE A 12 6.58 8.13 1.20
CA ILE A 12 5.80 9.14 0.47
C ILE A 12 4.82 9.84 1.43
N ASN A 13 4.22 9.11 2.36
CA ASN A 13 3.31 9.69 3.33
C ASN A 13 3.98 10.79 4.14
N ASP A 14 5.24 10.59 4.53
CA ASP A 14 6.00 11.62 5.25
C ASP A 14 6.26 12.83 4.36
N LEU A 15 6.55 12.63 3.07
CA LEU A 15 6.80 13.71 2.13
C LEU A 15 5.57 14.58 1.87
N VAL A 16 4.37 14.00 1.94
CA VAL A 16 3.11 14.70 1.65
C VAL A 16 2.31 15.03 2.92
N SER A 17 2.96 15.04 4.07
CA SER A 17 2.29 15.22 5.36
C SER A 17 1.53 16.56 5.45
N ASP A 18 1.97 17.57 4.72
CA ASP A 18 1.35 18.90 4.67
C ASP A 18 0.43 19.09 3.44
N MET A 19 0.18 18.04 2.68
CA MET A 19 -0.67 18.06 1.48
C MET A 19 -1.92 17.20 1.75
N PRO A 20 -3.04 17.79 2.21
CA PRO A 20 -4.15 16.98 2.73
C PRO A 20 -4.74 15.98 1.73
N ASN A 21 -4.90 16.36 0.48
CA ASN A 21 -5.49 15.46 -0.52
C ASN A 21 -4.53 14.31 -0.88
N ALA A 22 -3.26 14.61 -1.11
CA ALA A 22 -2.25 13.59 -1.40
C ALA A 22 -2.04 12.68 -0.19
N ASN A 23 -2.02 13.24 1.02
CA ASN A 23 -1.86 12.48 2.24
C ASN A 23 -3.01 11.49 2.43
N ASN A 24 -4.25 11.90 2.16
CA ASN A 24 -5.41 11.02 2.27
C ASN A 24 -5.33 9.85 1.29
N LEU A 25 -4.92 10.13 0.05
CA LEU A 25 -4.76 9.08 -0.96
C LEU A 25 -3.71 8.05 -0.53
N VAL A 26 -2.57 8.53 -0.05
CA VAL A 26 -1.48 7.65 0.40
C VAL A 26 -1.92 6.81 1.60
N LYS A 27 -2.67 7.38 2.54
CA LYS A 27 -3.18 6.64 3.69
C LYS A 27 -4.11 5.50 3.27
N ILE A 28 -4.98 5.74 2.29
CA ILE A 28 -5.87 4.71 1.76
C ILE A 28 -5.04 3.59 1.12
N ALA A 29 -4.07 3.95 0.29
CA ALA A 29 -3.21 2.97 -0.35
C ALA A 29 -2.42 2.15 0.67
N LYS A 30 -1.86 2.80 1.69
CA LYS A 30 -1.14 2.11 2.76
C LYS A 30 -2.03 1.09 3.47
N SER A 31 -3.27 1.45 3.76
CA SER A 31 -4.21 0.54 4.42
C SER A 31 -4.47 -0.70 3.57
N PHE A 32 -4.60 -0.53 2.27
CA PHE A 32 -4.79 -1.65 1.35
C PHE A 32 -3.62 -2.63 1.41
N TYR A 33 -2.39 -2.11 1.32
CA TYR A 33 -1.20 -2.97 1.35
C TYR A 33 -0.93 -3.56 2.73
N LYS A 34 -1.23 -2.83 3.79
CA LYS A 34 -1.10 -3.35 5.15
C LYS A 34 -2.02 -4.54 5.38
N ASN A 35 -3.28 -4.43 4.94
CA ASN A 35 -4.23 -5.52 5.07
C ASN A 35 -3.80 -6.73 4.25
N ALA A 36 -3.26 -6.51 3.05
CA ALA A 36 -2.75 -7.59 2.22
C ALA A 36 -1.58 -8.32 2.90
N SER A 37 -0.66 -7.58 3.51
CA SER A 37 0.46 -8.16 4.25
C SER A 37 -0.04 -9.01 5.42
N LYS A 38 -1.04 -8.53 6.16
CA LYS A 38 -1.63 -9.28 7.27
C LYS A 38 -2.29 -10.58 6.83
N LYS A 39 -2.79 -10.62 5.61
CA LYS A 39 -3.39 -11.84 5.04
C LYS A 39 -2.34 -12.80 4.47
N GLY A 40 -1.06 -12.50 4.59
CA GLY A 40 0.02 -13.35 4.11
C GLY A 40 0.46 -13.06 2.68
N PHE A 41 0.04 -11.95 2.09
CA PHE A 41 0.34 -11.60 0.69
C PHE A 41 1.52 -10.63 0.54
N GLY A 42 2.31 -10.42 1.61
CA GLY A 42 3.39 -9.45 1.61
C GLY A 42 4.48 -9.69 0.55
N ASN A 43 4.71 -10.93 0.18
CA ASN A 43 5.74 -11.31 -0.80
C ASN A 43 5.23 -11.27 -2.25
N LEU A 44 3.93 -11.07 -2.47
CA LEU A 44 3.38 -11.04 -3.83
C LEU A 44 3.81 -9.78 -4.58
N LEU A 45 3.85 -9.87 -5.89
CA LEU A 45 3.88 -8.68 -6.74
C LEU A 45 2.52 -7.98 -6.66
N VAL A 46 2.50 -6.66 -6.89
CA VAL A 46 1.27 -5.90 -6.84
C VAL A 46 0.23 -6.43 -7.84
N SER A 47 0.68 -6.84 -9.03
CA SER A 47 -0.21 -7.42 -10.04
C SER A 47 -0.84 -8.73 -9.57
N GLU A 48 -0.10 -9.54 -8.83
CA GLU A 48 -0.61 -10.78 -8.26
C GLU A 48 -1.65 -10.50 -7.17
N LEU A 49 -1.42 -9.47 -6.36
CA LEU A 49 -2.36 -9.06 -5.33
C LEU A 49 -3.70 -8.62 -5.94
N ILE A 50 -3.65 -7.86 -7.02
CA ILE A 50 -4.86 -7.44 -7.73
C ILE A 50 -5.61 -8.65 -8.26
N GLY A 51 -4.90 -9.67 -8.74
CA GLY A 51 -5.50 -10.93 -9.15
C GLY A 51 -6.23 -11.66 -8.02
N LYS A 52 -5.68 -11.61 -6.80
CA LYS A 52 -6.33 -12.17 -5.61
C LYS A 52 -7.62 -11.45 -5.27
N GLU A 53 -7.64 -10.12 -5.39
CA GLU A 53 -8.83 -9.32 -5.11
C GLU A 53 -9.97 -9.63 -6.08
N LYS A 54 -9.64 -10.04 -7.27
CA LYS A 54 -10.59 -10.33 -8.34
C LYS A 54 -11.40 -11.61 -8.08
N TYR A 55 -10.89 -12.50 -7.29
CA TYR A 55 -11.49 -13.79 -6.97
C TYR A 55 -11.85 -13.88 -5.51
#